data_52ce6c8ad3702b413c7389b99bf29cf4
#
_entry.id   52ce6c8ad3702b413c7389b99bf29cf4
#
_cell.length_a   1.000
_cell.length_b   1.000
_cell.length_c   1.000
_cell.angle_alpha   90.00
_cell.angle_beta   90.00
_cell.angle_gamma   90.00
#
_symmetry.space_group_name_H-M   'P 1'
#
loop_
_entity.id
_entity.type
_entity.pdbx_description
1 polymer ?
#
loop_
_entity_poly.entity_id
_entity_poly.type
_entity_poly.pdbx_seq_one_letter_code
_entity_poly.pdbx_strand_id
1 'polypeptide(L)'
;MSKDNKYEIDMCNGSIMDKLISFALPLMLSGMLQLMFNAVDIVVVGRFSGSQSLAAVGATTALIYLFTNLFIGISLGANVLSARYYAAGKKTEMSETVHTAMAFALVSGIVMIFVGLFFSRLALEIMGTPSDVIEQATLYMKIYFTGMPFFMLYNYGAAILRAVGDTKRPLIFLIISGLVNACLNMILVIIFHMDVAGVAIATVTSQCISCILVVSCLCRTTSSYQLNFSKLRIKKEYLQPICQVGIPAGIQSMVINLSNALLQSSVNSFGSTTMAGYTAANNIFGFLYVSVNAVTQACMSFTSQNYGLQKLKRMDKILAECLMLTVIISMLLGGGVYLFGAEIMQLYTKEPEVIRCGVDIFAYTTVTYFLCGIMDLFPGALRGMDRSTVPMILSVIGTVGTRIVWVFGLFPHYRSLPFLFISYPASWAITIVMQVACFYFVRKKVHRESEMCLQSN
;
A
#
# COMPACT_ATOMS: atom_id res chain seq x y z
N MET A 1 -10.42 -5.22 32.73
CA MET A 1 -10.09 -4.98 31.29
C MET A 1 -8.60 -5.20 31.15
N SER A 2 -8.17 -6.15 30.28
CA SER A 2 -6.74 -6.34 30.04
C SER A 2 -6.15 -5.09 29.40
N LYS A 3 -4.85 -4.83 29.60
CA LYS A 3 -4.16 -3.66 29.00
C LYS A 3 -4.29 -3.63 27.46
N ASP A 4 -4.60 -4.74 26.83
CA ASP A 4 -4.70 -4.88 25.38
C ASP A 4 -5.97 -4.24 24.81
N ASN A 5 -7.10 -4.27 25.53
CA ASN A 5 -8.39 -3.69 25.08
C ASN A 5 -8.38 -2.15 24.88
N LYS A 6 -7.33 -1.45 25.31
CA LYS A 6 -7.25 0.01 25.16
C LYS A 6 -7.05 0.47 23.73
N TYR A 7 -6.40 -0.36 22.90
CA TYR A 7 -6.03 -0.01 21.52
C TYR A 7 -6.92 -0.70 20.48
N GLU A 8 -7.69 -1.70 20.88
CA GLU A 8 -8.58 -2.47 20.02
C GLU A 8 -9.88 -1.70 19.76
N ILE A 9 -10.29 -1.62 18.50
CA ILE A 9 -11.57 -1.01 18.09
C ILE A 9 -12.58 -2.10 17.82
N ASP A 10 -13.72 -2.09 18.53
CA ASP A 10 -14.85 -2.96 18.21
C ASP A 10 -15.53 -2.52 16.91
N MET A 11 -15.26 -3.21 15.81
CA MET A 11 -15.79 -2.92 14.49
C MET A 11 -17.21 -3.45 14.27
N CYS A 12 -17.71 -4.29 15.20
CA CYS A 12 -18.94 -5.03 15.01
C CYS A 12 -20.17 -4.40 15.65
N ASN A 13 -19.99 -3.43 16.58
CA ASN A 13 -21.06 -2.79 17.33
C ASN A 13 -20.88 -1.27 17.36
N GLY A 14 -21.90 -0.52 17.76
CA GLY A 14 -21.89 0.94 17.94
C GLY A 14 -21.79 1.75 16.64
N SER A 15 -21.39 3.04 16.74
CA SER A 15 -21.20 3.96 15.62
C SER A 15 -20.13 3.44 14.65
N ILE A 16 -20.42 3.48 13.36
CA ILE A 16 -19.46 3.06 12.32
C ILE A 16 -18.50 4.22 12.02
N MET A 17 -19.00 5.41 11.77
CA MET A 17 -18.21 6.56 11.33
C MET A 17 -17.09 6.93 12.30
N ASP A 18 -17.40 7.07 13.59
CA ASP A 18 -16.39 7.45 14.61
C ASP A 18 -15.26 6.42 14.68
N LYS A 19 -15.63 5.14 14.56
CA LYS A 19 -14.68 4.03 14.58
C LYS A 19 -13.87 3.94 13.29
N LEU A 20 -14.47 4.22 12.13
CA LEU A 20 -13.77 4.32 10.84
C LEU A 20 -12.72 5.43 10.88
N ILE A 21 -13.09 6.62 11.37
CA ILE A 21 -12.15 7.74 11.50
C ILE A 21 -11.01 7.38 12.46
N SER A 22 -11.35 6.83 13.63
CA SER A 22 -10.35 6.42 14.63
C SER A 22 -9.41 5.34 14.12
N PHE A 23 -9.85 4.49 13.19
CA PHE A 23 -9.04 3.46 12.56
C PHE A 23 -8.25 3.99 11.37
N ALA A 24 -8.87 4.77 10.48
CA ALA A 24 -8.26 5.27 9.25
C ALA A 24 -7.21 6.35 9.51
N LEU A 25 -7.42 7.26 10.49
CA LEU A 25 -6.51 8.36 10.75
C LEU A 25 -5.08 7.92 11.09
N PRO A 26 -4.85 6.95 12.00
CA PRO A 26 -3.49 6.43 12.23
C PRO A 26 -2.87 5.76 11.00
N LEU A 27 -3.69 5.11 10.14
CA LEU A 27 -3.20 4.52 8.88
C LEU A 27 -2.79 5.59 7.87
N MET A 28 -3.58 6.67 7.74
CA MET A 28 -3.22 7.81 6.90
C MET A 28 -1.89 8.42 7.35
N LEU A 29 -1.75 8.69 8.65
CA LEU A 29 -0.51 9.22 9.23
C LEU A 29 0.67 8.27 9.01
N SER A 30 0.47 6.95 9.16
CA SER A 30 1.52 5.96 8.90
C SER A 30 2.02 6.01 7.47
N GLY A 31 1.11 6.08 6.51
CA GLY A 31 1.48 6.14 5.11
C GLY A 31 2.13 7.46 4.71
N MET A 32 1.62 8.61 5.24
CA MET A 32 2.25 9.92 5.03
C MET A 32 3.67 9.94 5.58
N LEU A 33 3.90 9.39 6.79
CA LEU A 33 5.22 9.27 7.38
C LEU A 33 6.17 8.40 6.55
N GLN A 34 5.68 7.28 5.99
CA GLN A 34 6.49 6.46 5.09
C GLN A 34 6.94 7.24 3.85
N LEU A 35 6.06 8.03 3.24
CA LEU A 35 6.42 8.89 2.10
C LEU A 35 7.45 9.94 2.52
N MET A 36 7.28 10.56 3.69
CA MET A 36 8.24 11.54 4.20
C MET A 36 9.61 10.92 4.48
N PHE A 37 9.69 9.73 5.07
CA PHE A 37 10.96 9.05 5.30
C PHE A 37 11.66 8.67 4.00
N ASN A 38 10.92 8.17 3.00
CA ASN A 38 11.46 7.92 1.67
C ASN A 38 12.01 9.22 1.02
N ALA A 39 11.31 10.35 1.21
CA ALA A 39 11.79 11.64 0.72
C ALA A 39 13.08 12.08 1.44
N VAL A 40 13.19 11.87 2.75
CA VAL A 40 14.42 12.15 3.51
C VAL A 40 15.59 11.32 2.99
N ASP A 41 15.39 10.02 2.74
CA ASP A 41 16.41 9.13 2.17
C ASP A 41 16.93 9.67 0.83
N ILE A 42 16.04 10.06 -0.08
CA ILE A 42 16.37 10.62 -1.40
C ILE A 42 17.14 11.95 -1.26
N VAL A 43 16.70 12.83 -0.36
CA VAL A 43 17.34 14.13 -0.13
C VAL A 43 18.74 13.95 0.45
N VAL A 44 18.91 13.06 1.42
CA VAL A 44 20.23 12.81 2.04
C VAL A 44 21.20 12.25 0.99
N VAL A 45 20.79 11.24 0.21
CA VAL A 45 21.63 10.69 -0.86
C VAL A 45 21.97 11.76 -1.90
N GLY A 46 20.97 12.47 -2.43
CA GLY A 46 21.16 13.43 -3.50
C GLY A 46 22.05 14.62 -3.10
N ARG A 47 21.98 15.04 -1.83
CA ARG A 47 22.72 16.21 -1.35
C ARG A 47 24.15 15.88 -0.87
N PHE A 48 24.38 14.69 -0.32
CA PHE A 48 25.65 14.35 0.34
C PHE A 48 26.44 13.24 -0.36
N SER A 49 25.80 12.40 -1.20
CA SER A 49 26.49 11.30 -1.92
C SER A 49 26.60 11.52 -3.42
N GLY A 50 25.99 12.60 -3.93
CA GLY A 50 26.09 13.00 -5.33
C GLY A 50 25.07 12.34 -6.28
N SER A 51 25.12 12.76 -7.56
CA SER A 51 24.11 12.37 -8.57
C SER A 51 24.15 10.89 -8.94
N GLN A 52 25.33 10.27 -8.91
CA GLN A 52 25.50 8.85 -9.25
C GLN A 52 24.84 7.94 -8.19
N SER A 53 25.03 8.24 -6.91
CA SER A 53 24.38 7.51 -5.81
C SER A 53 22.86 7.71 -5.82
N LEU A 54 22.39 8.92 -6.14
CA LEU A 54 20.98 9.19 -6.30
C LEU A 54 20.38 8.39 -7.46
N ALA A 55 21.07 8.31 -8.59
CA ALA A 55 20.67 7.50 -9.75
C ALA A 55 20.63 6.00 -9.40
N ALA A 56 21.58 5.52 -8.58
CA ALA A 56 21.63 4.14 -8.11
C ALA A 56 20.40 3.77 -7.27
N VAL A 57 20.06 4.61 -6.28
CA VAL A 57 18.85 4.40 -5.46
C VAL A 57 17.57 4.48 -6.33
N GLY A 58 17.50 5.45 -7.24
CA GLY A 58 16.39 5.60 -8.16
C GLY A 58 16.15 4.38 -9.07
N ALA A 59 17.23 3.84 -9.65
CA ALA A 59 17.18 2.66 -10.53
C ALA A 59 16.65 1.40 -9.81
N THR A 60 16.92 1.26 -8.50
CA THR A 60 16.48 0.10 -7.71
C THR A 60 15.03 0.18 -7.25
N THR A 61 14.46 1.38 -7.17
CA THR A 61 13.14 1.64 -6.57
C THR A 61 12.03 0.82 -7.23
N ALA A 62 12.01 0.75 -8.56
CA ALA A 62 10.98 0.01 -9.30
C ALA A 62 11.00 -1.50 -8.98
N LEU A 63 12.19 -2.10 -8.92
CA LEU A 63 12.36 -3.52 -8.59
C LEU A 63 11.96 -3.80 -7.14
N ILE A 64 12.38 -2.96 -6.22
CA ILE A 64 12.04 -3.09 -4.80
C ILE A 64 10.51 -3.01 -4.64
N TYR A 65 9.84 -2.04 -5.25
CA TYR A 65 8.38 -1.93 -5.19
C TYR A 65 7.65 -3.11 -5.82
N LEU A 66 8.21 -3.70 -6.89
CA LEU A 66 7.62 -4.89 -7.50
C LEU A 66 7.49 -6.03 -6.48
N PHE A 67 8.57 -6.37 -5.81
CA PHE A 67 8.58 -7.44 -4.81
C PHE A 67 7.82 -7.07 -3.54
N THR A 68 8.04 -5.88 -2.99
CA THR A 68 7.42 -5.47 -1.73
C THR A 68 5.90 -5.37 -1.85
N ASN A 69 5.36 -4.85 -2.97
CA ASN A 69 3.91 -4.75 -3.18
C ASN A 69 3.23 -6.13 -3.25
N LEU A 70 3.90 -7.15 -3.82
CA LEU A 70 3.36 -8.50 -3.82
C LEU A 70 3.16 -9.00 -2.39
N PHE A 71 4.18 -8.89 -1.55
CA PHE A 71 4.13 -9.39 -0.17
C PHE A 71 3.26 -8.53 0.75
N ILE A 72 3.20 -7.22 0.54
CA ILE A 72 2.21 -6.35 1.19
C ILE A 72 0.80 -6.82 0.82
N GLY A 73 0.54 -7.14 -0.46
CA GLY A 73 -0.73 -7.71 -0.89
C GLY A 73 -1.06 -9.00 -0.16
N ILE A 74 -0.11 -9.92 -0.02
CA ILE A 74 -0.34 -11.19 0.70
C ILE A 74 -0.61 -10.93 2.19
N SER A 75 0.02 -9.93 2.80
CA SER A 75 -0.28 -9.55 4.20
C SER A 75 -1.72 -9.04 4.40
N LEU A 76 -2.37 -8.48 3.36
CA LEU A 76 -3.80 -8.15 3.42
C LEU A 76 -4.66 -9.40 3.58
N GLY A 77 -4.27 -10.53 2.97
CA GLY A 77 -4.94 -11.82 3.18
C GLY A 77 -4.86 -12.28 4.64
N ALA A 78 -3.69 -12.10 5.28
CA ALA A 78 -3.54 -12.38 6.71
C ALA A 78 -4.42 -11.45 7.58
N ASN A 79 -4.56 -10.16 7.21
CA ASN A 79 -5.49 -9.24 7.86
C ASN A 79 -6.94 -9.73 7.77
N VAL A 80 -7.41 -10.04 6.57
CA VAL A 80 -8.79 -10.47 6.31
C VAL A 80 -9.14 -11.73 7.10
N LEU A 81 -8.29 -12.75 7.04
CA LEU A 81 -8.54 -14.01 7.72
C LEU A 81 -8.50 -13.85 9.26
N SER A 82 -7.52 -13.11 9.76
CA SER A 82 -7.40 -12.79 11.19
C SER A 82 -8.61 -12.00 11.70
N ALA A 83 -9.05 -10.98 10.95
CA ALA A 83 -10.20 -10.14 11.31
C ALA A 83 -11.48 -10.97 11.44
N ARG A 84 -11.70 -11.92 10.52
CA ARG A 84 -12.83 -12.83 10.55
C ARG A 84 -12.84 -13.73 11.76
N TYR A 85 -11.73 -14.45 12.02
CA TYR A 85 -11.65 -15.39 13.13
C TYR A 85 -11.68 -14.68 14.48
N TYR A 86 -11.07 -13.48 14.56
CA TYR A 86 -11.13 -12.65 15.75
C TYR A 86 -12.57 -12.29 16.12
N ALA A 87 -13.33 -11.74 15.17
CA ALA A 87 -14.73 -11.35 15.37
C ALA A 87 -15.63 -12.54 15.69
N ALA A 88 -15.42 -13.68 15.02
CA ALA A 88 -16.17 -14.91 15.26
C ALA A 88 -15.82 -15.61 16.60
N GLY A 89 -14.87 -15.09 17.38
CA GLY A 89 -14.42 -15.67 18.64
C GLY A 89 -13.69 -17.02 18.50
N LYS A 90 -13.25 -17.37 17.29
CA LYS A 90 -12.57 -18.61 16.95
C LYS A 90 -11.09 -18.54 17.34
N LYS A 91 -10.80 -18.76 18.64
CA LYS A 91 -9.47 -18.56 19.23
C LYS A 91 -8.40 -19.46 18.62
N THR A 92 -8.73 -20.73 18.36
CA THR A 92 -7.78 -21.69 17.80
C THR A 92 -7.39 -21.33 16.38
N GLU A 93 -8.39 -21.04 15.52
CA GLU A 93 -8.20 -20.66 14.13
C GLU A 93 -7.47 -19.32 14.02
N MET A 94 -7.76 -18.36 14.92
CA MET A 94 -7.03 -17.10 15.01
C MET A 94 -5.55 -17.33 15.33
N SER A 95 -5.26 -18.14 16.36
CA SER A 95 -3.89 -18.48 16.74
C SER A 95 -3.14 -19.17 15.59
N GLU A 96 -3.74 -20.15 14.93
CA GLU A 96 -3.12 -20.87 13.81
C GLU A 96 -2.88 -19.95 12.60
N THR A 97 -3.80 -19.01 12.32
CA THR A 97 -3.64 -18.00 11.28
C THR A 97 -2.45 -17.09 11.57
N VAL A 98 -2.31 -16.60 12.80
CA VAL A 98 -1.19 -15.74 13.21
C VAL A 98 0.14 -16.48 13.05
N HIS A 99 0.25 -17.70 13.56
CA HIS A 99 1.49 -18.49 13.48
C HIS A 99 1.84 -18.85 12.03
N THR A 100 0.85 -19.22 11.20
CA THR A 100 1.06 -19.50 9.78
C THR A 100 1.49 -18.26 9.01
N ALA A 101 0.85 -17.11 9.24
CA ALA A 101 1.18 -15.84 8.58
C ALA A 101 2.60 -15.37 8.94
N MET A 102 2.97 -15.41 10.22
CA MET A 102 4.30 -15.00 10.69
C MET A 102 5.39 -15.96 10.24
N ALA A 103 5.13 -17.28 10.23
CA ALA A 103 6.06 -18.27 9.70
C ALA A 103 6.27 -18.10 8.19
N PHE A 104 5.21 -17.86 7.44
CA PHE A 104 5.28 -17.58 6.00
C PHE A 104 6.05 -16.28 5.71
N ALA A 105 5.82 -15.22 6.50
CA ALA A 105 6.55 -13.96 6.39
C ALA A 105 8.06 -14.17 6.61
N LEU A 106 8.45 -14.95 7.60
CA LEU A 106 9.85 -15.25 7.87
C LEU A 106 10.49 -16.06 6.74
N VAL A 107 9.86 -17.15 6.31
CA VAL A 107 10.38 -18.03 5.25
C VAL A 107 10.47 -17.27 3.93
N SER A 108 9.43 -16.56 3.53
CA SER A 108 9.44 -15.77 2.30
C SER A 108 10.47 -14.64 2.35
N GLY A 109 10.65 -13.99 3.50
CA GLY A 109 11.70 -13.00 3.70
C GLY A 109 13.11 -13.58 3.53
N ILE A 110 13.37 -14.76 4.10
CA ILE A 110 14.64 -15.46 3.91
C ILE A 110 14.85 -15.83 2.44
N VAL A 111 13.84 -16.35 1.75
CA VAL A 111 13.92 -16.63 0.30
C VAL A 111 14.28 -15.37 -0.47
N MET A 112 13.70 -14.21 -0.11
CA MET A 112 14.00 -12.95 -0.77
C MET A 112 15.43 -12.46 -0.53
N ILE A 113 16.11 -12.83 0.57
CA ILE A 113 17.55 -12.56 0.72
C ILE A 113 18.32 -13.22 -0.42
N PHE A 114 18.06 -14.52 -0.67
CA PHE A 114 18.74 -15.24 -1.76
C PHE A 114 18.40 -14.64 -3.14
N VAL A 115 17.14 -14.28 -3.37
CA VAL A 115 16.74 -13.59 -4.62
C VAL A 115 17.53 -12.28 -4.78
N GLY A 116 17.62 -11.46 -3.73
CA GLY A 116 18.37 -10.21 -3.77
C GLY A 116 19.87 -10.42 -3.99
N LEU A 117 20.49 -11.38 -3.30
CA LEU A 117 21.92 -11.63 -3.43
C LEU A 117 22.33 -12.13 -4.81
N PHE A 118 21.54 -13.04 -5.40
CA PHE A 118 21.92 -13.71 -6.67
C PHE A 118 21.37 -12.99 -7.91
N PHE A 119 20.19 -12.37 -7.83
CA PHE A 119 19.51 -11.85 -9.03
C PHE A 119 19.51 -10.31 -9.14
N SER A 120 19.97 -9.55 -8.15
CA SER A 120 19.94 -8.08 -8.20
C SER A 120 20.67 -7.51 -9.41
N ARG A 121 21.88 -8.00 -9.70
CA ARG A 121 22.67 -7.50 -10.83
C ARG A 121 21.99 -7.83 -12.16
N LEU A 122 21.55 -9.08 -12.34
CA LEU A 122 20.86 -9.52 -13.56
C LEU A 122 19.59 -8.70 -13.82
N ALA A 123 18.81 -8.45 -12.77
CA ALA A 123 17.59 -7.66 -12.90
C ALA A 123 17.89 -6.19 -13.33
N LEU A 124 18.93 -5.57 -12.78
CA LEU A 124 19.37 -4.23 -13.16
C LEU A 124 19.92 -4.18 -14.60
N GLU A 125 20.65 -5.20 -15.02
CA GLU A 125 21.15 -5.33 -16.41
C GLU A 125 20.00 -5.45 -17.41
N ILE A 126 19.00 -6.28 -17.11
CA ILE A 126 17.78 -6.41 -17.94
C ILE A 126 17.00 -5.08 -18.03
N MET A 127 17.02 -4.27 -16.98
CA MET A 127 16.40 -2.94 -16.98
C MET A 127 17.23 -1.87 -17.73
N GLY A 128 18.42 -2.21 -18.21
CA GLY A 128 19.29 -1.27 -18.93
C GLY A 128 19.94 -0.23 -18.02
N THR A 129 20.22 -0.57 -16.75
CA THR A 129 20.90 0.33 -15.83
C THR A 129 22.32 0.68 -16.34
N PRO A 130 22.69 1.98 -16.41
CA PRO A 130 24.01 2.41 -16.92
C PRO A 130 25.18 1.78 -16.15
N SER A 131 26.27 1.52 -16.85
CA SER A 131 27.45 0.83 -16.30
C SER A 131 28.16 1.57 -15.16
N ASP A 132 28.05 2.90 -15.12
CA ASP A 132 28.60 3.77 -14.09
C ASP A 132 27.76 3.75 -12.78
N VAL A 133 26.52 3.30 -12.84
CA VAL A 133 25.56 3.28 -11.72
C VAL A 133 25.34 1.85 -11.19
N ILE A 134 25.52 0.82 -12.03
CA ILE A 134 25.08 -0.55 -11.76
C ILE A 134 25.74 -1.18 -10.52
N GLU A 135 26.99 -0.85 -10.24
CA GLU A 135 27.70 -1.40 -9.07
C GLU A 135 27.09 -0.87 -7.76
N GLN A 136 26.84 0.43 -7.68
CA GLN A 136 26.20 1.06 -6.51
C GLN A 136 24.74 0.58 -6.36
N ALA A 137 23.99 0.48 -7.46
CA ALA A 137 22.63 -0.03 -7.47
C ALA A 137 22.57 -1.49 -7.00
N THR A 138 23.50 -2.33 -7.47
CA THR A 138 23.59 -3.73 -7.05
C THR A 138 23.92 -3.85 -5.55
N LEU A 139 24.86 -3.04 -5.05
CA LEU A 139 25.23 -3.01 -3.63
C LEU A 139 24.01 -2.59 -2.77
N TYR A 140 23.31 -1.50 -3.16
CA TYR A 140 22.11 -1.04 -2.48
C TYR A 140 21.06 -2.14 -2.40
N MET A 141 20.74 -2.79 -3.53
CA MET A 141 19.75 -3.87 -3.58
C MET A 141 20.16 -5.05 -2.70
N LYS A 142 21.40 -5.52 -2.78
CA LYS A 142 21.88 -6.63 -1.96
C LYS A 142 21.69 -6.35 -0.47
N ILE A 143 22.09 -5.15 -0.01
CA ILE A 143 21.90 -4.75 1.39
C ILE A 143 20.41 -4.66 1.73
N TYR A 144 19.60 -4.00 0.90
CA TYR A 144 18.17 -3.84 1.13
C TYR A 144 17.46 -5.19 1.28
N PHE A 145 17.78 -6.17 0.42
CA PHE A 145 17.16 -7.49 0.47
C PHE A 145 17.54 -8.30 1.72
N THR A 146 18.66 -8.02 2.38
CA THR A 146 18.95 -8.61 3.70
C THR A 146 17.94 -8.18 4.77
N GLY A 147 17.30 -7.04 4.59
CA GLY A 147 16.22 -6.52 5.44
C GLY A 147 14.83 -7.11 5.18
N MET A 148 14.65 -7.88 4.09
CA MET A 148 13.33 -8.40 3.71
C MET A 148 12.62 -9.24 4.79
N PRO A 149 13.29 -10.09 5.56
CA PRO A 149 12.62 -10.79 6.66
C PRO A 149 12.01 -9.84 7.69
N PHE A 150 12.72 -8.77 8.05
CA PHE A 150 12.24 -7.77 9.01
C PHE A 150 11.07 -6.97 8.42
N PHE A 151 11.19 -6.56 7.15
CA PHE A 151 10.12 -5.88 6.42
C PHE A 151 8.84 -6.73 6.37
N MET A 152 8.96 -8.01 6.03
CA MET A 152 7.81 -8.91 5.95
C MET A 152 7.19 -9.17 7.33
N LEU A 153 7.98 -9.48 8.34
CA LEU A 153 7.49 -9.70 9.70
C LEU A 153 6.77 -8.47 10.24
N TYR A 154 7.27 -7.26 9.98
CA TYR A 154 6.58 -6.03 10.34
C TYR A 154 5.23 -5.90 9.63
N ASN A 155 5.18 -6.08 8.30
CA ASN A 155 3.94 -5.91 7.54
C ASN A 155 2.87 -6.91 7.93
N TYR A 156 3.22 -8.19 8.12
CA TYR A 156 2.29 -9.23 8.55
C TYR A 156 1.84 -9.02 10.00
N GLY A 157 2.76 -8.68 10.89
CA GLY A 157 2.42 -8.35 12.28
C GLY A 157 1.51 -7.13 12.39
N ALA A 158 1.80 -6.06 11.64
CA ALA A 158 0.94 -4.88 11.55
C ALA A 158 -0.43 -5.22 10.92
N ALA A 159 -0.50 -6.13 9.94
CA ALA A 159 -1.74 -6.62 9.37
C ALA A 159 -2.61 -7.35 10.41
N ILE A 160 -2.00 -8.18 11.28
CA ILE A 160 -2.68 -8.85 12.38
C ILE A 160 -3.20 -7.83 13.41
N LEU A 161 -2.41 -6.82 13.79
CA LEU A 161 -2.85 -5.77 14.70
C LEU A 161 -4.02 -4.97 14.10
N ARG A 162 -3.95 -4.62 12.82
CA ARG A 162 -5.07 -3.96 12.11
C ARG A 162 -6.33 -4.84 12.09
N ALA A 163 -6.18 -6.16 11.96
CA ALA A 163 -7.29 -7.09 11.97
C ALA A 163 -8.12 -7.06 13.26
N VAL A 164 -7.48 -6.79 14.39
CA VAL A 164 -8.13 -6.66 15.70
C VAL A 164 -8.51 -5.22 16.06
N GLY A 165 -8.30 -4.27 15.14
CA GLY A 165 -8.67 -2.87 15.33
C GLY A 165 -7.57 -1.95 15.84
N ASP A 166 -6.36 -2.46 16.01
CA ASP A 166 -5.24 -1.66 16.50
C ASP A 166 -4.40 -1.08 15.34
N THR A 167 -4.61 0.18 15.06
CA THR A 167 -3.83 0.94 14.07
C THR A 167 -2.83 1.90 14.74
N LYS A 168 -2.99 2.15 16.05
CA LYS A 168 -2.15 3.11 16.78
C LYS A 168 -0.77 2.56 17.10
N ARG A 169 -0.69 1.29 17.56
CA ARG A 169 0.62 0.67 17.86
C ARG A 169 1.52 0.57 16.62
N PRO A 170 1.06 0.07 15.44
CA PRO A 170 1.84 0.12 14.21
C PRO A 170 2.32 1.52 13.81
N LEU A 171 1.51 2.57 14.00
CA LEU A 171 1.92 3.96 13.77
C LEU A 171 3.07 4.36 14.70
N ILE A 172 2.96 4.07 16.00
CA ILE A 172 4.02 4.39 16.97
C ILE A 172 5.33 3.67 16.61
N PHE A 173 5.25 2.39 16.23
CA PHE A 173 6.44 1.61 15.81
C PHE A 173 7.09 2.22 14.57
N LEU A 174 6.28 2.71 13.62
CA LEU A 174 6.78 3.37 12.43
C LEU A 174 7.43 4.72 12.75
N ILE A 175 6.86 5.52 13.67
CA ILE A 175 7.47 6.78 14.11
C ILE A 175 8.85 6.53 14.71
N ILE A 176 8.95 5.56 15.63
CA ILE A 176 10.23 5.24 16.28
C ILE A 176 11.26 4.78 15.24
N SER A 177 10.89 3.81 14.39
CA SER A 177 11.82 3.28 13.38
C SER A 177 12.20 4.30 12.33
N GLY A 178 11.28 5.18 11.93
CA GLY A 178 11.54 6.24 10.96
C GLY A 178 12.46 7.35 11.50
N LEU A 179 12.32 7.73 12.78
CA LEU A 179 13.26 8.65 13.41
C LEU A 179 14.65 8.05 13.48
N VAL A 180 14.77 6.76 13.83
CA VAL A 180 16.06 6.06 13.82
C VAL A 180 16.62 5.98 12.41
N ASN A 181 15.81 5.71 11.39
CA ASN A 181 16.24 5.72 10.00
C ASN A 181 16.82 7.07 9.60
N ALA A 182 16.12 8.17 9.87
CA ALA A 182 16.59 9.52 9.54
C ALA A 182 17.92 9.87 10.28
N CYS A 183 18.03 9.52 11.56
CA CYS A 183 19.28 9.74 12.32
C CYS A 183 20.43 8.89 11.76
N LEU A 184 20.21 7.61 11.47
CA LEU A 184 21.21 6.72 10.91
C LEU A 184 21.63 7.14 9.50
N ASN A 185 20.71 7.58 8.65
CA ASN A 185 21.06 8.13 7.34
C ASN A 185 22.04 9.30 7.47
N MET A 186 21.75 10.26 8.35
CA MET A 186 22.66 11.38 8.56
C MET A 186 24.03 10.92 9.08
N ILE A 187 24.06 10.01 10.03
CA ILE A 187 25.33 9.50 10.60
C ILE A 187 26.13 8.71 9.55
N LEU A 188 25.51 7.73 8.89
CA LEU A 188 26.23 6.82 7.98
C LEU A 188 26.63 7.51 6.68
N VAL A 189 25.79 8.42 6.15
CA VAL A 189 26.08 9.10 4.89
C VAL A 189 26.98 10.32 5.10
N ILE A 190 26.70 11.16 6.12
CA ILE A 190 27.41 12.43 6.29
C ILE A 190 28.73 12.24 7.08
N ILE A 191 28.71 11.44 8.16
CA ILE A 191 29.89 11.27 9.03
C ILE A 191 30.76 10.15 8.52
N PHE A 192 30.20 8.99 8.19
CA PHE A 192 30.96 7.81 7.75
C PHE A 192 31.18 7.75 6.23
N HIS A 193 30.56 8.63 5.44
CA HIS A 193 30.69 8.69 3.98
C HIS A 193 30.41 7.35 3.27
N MET A 194 29.38 6.61 3.75
CA MET A 194 29.05 5.28 3.24
C MET A 194 28.15 5.30 1.99
N ASP A 195 27.83 6.49 1.46
CA ASP A 195 27.02 6.66 0.25
C ASP A 195 25.73 5.80 0.24
N VAL A 196 25.46 5.08 -0.86
CA VAL A 196 24.29 4.21 -1.00
C VAL A 196 24.23 3.09 0.03
N ALA A 197 25.39 2.58 0.47
CA ALA A 197 25.45 1.53 1.48
C ALA A 197 24.94 2.04 2.84
N GLY A 198 25.27 3.29 3.20
CA GLY A 198 24.81 3.94 4.43
C GLY A 198 23.29 4.01 4.49
N VAL A 199 22.64 4.45 3.41
CA VAL A 199 21.18 4.53 3.34
C VAL A 199 20.52 3.15 3.40
N ALA A 200 21.06 2.17 2.68
CA ALA A 200 20.53 0.81 2.72
C ALA A 200 20.64 0.20 4.14
N ILE A 201 21.77 0.38 4.83
CA ILE A 201 21.97 -0.09 6.21
C ILE A 201 21.02 0.63 7.17
N ALA A 202 20.85 1.95 7.05
CA ALA A 202 19.89 2.70 7.86
C ALA A 202 18.46 2.18 7.69
N THR A 203 18.07 1.91 6.45
CA THR A 203 16.74 1.36 6.14
C THR A 203 16.55 -0.04 6.72
N VAL A 204 17.52 -0.95 6.54
CA VAL A 204 17.46 -2.31 7.11
C VAL A 204 17.41 -2.28 8.64
N THR A 205 18.22 -1.41 9.27
CA THR A 205 18.24 -1.27 10.73
C THR A 205 16.91 -0.75 11.26
N SER A 206 16.30 0.22 10.59
CA SER A 206 14.99 0.75 10.97
C SER A 206 13.88 -0.30 10.79
N GLN A 207 13.94 -1.11 9.72
CA GLN A 207 13.03 -2.25 9.53
C GLN A 207 13.19 -3.32 10.61
N CYS A 208 14.42 -3.58 11.04
CA CYS A 208 14.70 -4.48 12.16
C CYS A 208 14.05 -3.98 13.46
N ILE A 209 14.18 -2.69 13.77
CA ILE A 209 13.56 -2.08 14.95
C ILE A 209 12.03 -2.19 14.90
N SER A 210 11.40 -1.83 13.78
CA SER A 210 9.95 -1.95 13.64
C SER A 210 9.47 -3.40 13.74
N CYS A 211 10.25 -4.34 13.22
CA CYS A 211 10.00 -5.78 13.36
C CYS A 211 10.06 -6.22 14.84
N ILE A 212 11.12 -5.85 15.57
CA ILE A 212 11.26 -6.17 16.99
C ILE A 212 10.09 -5.62 17.79
N LEU A 213 9.67 -4.39 17.52
CA LEU A 213 8.55 -3.75 18.22
C LEU A 213 7.22 -4.47 17.97
N VAL A 214 6.91 -4.82 16.71
CA VAL A 214 5.65 -5.49 16.38
C VAL A 214 5.64 -6.94 16.90
N VAL A 215 6.75 -7.67 16.75
CA VAL A 215 6.88 -9.05 17.25
C VAL A 215 6.79 -9.07 18.78
N SER A 216 7.50 -8.17 19.47
CA SER A 216 7.42 -8.05 20.94
C SER A 216 5.98 -7.72 21.39
N CYS A 217 5.26 -6.88 20.65
CA CYS A 217 3.86 -6.57 20.93
C CYS A 217 2.99 -7.84 20.82
N LEU A 218 3.13 -8.62 19.74
CA LEU A 218 2.39 -9.85 19.53
C LEU A 218 2.75 -10.95 20.55
N CYS A 219 4.00 -11.03 21.01
CA CYS A 219 4.41 -11.99 22.01
C CYS A 219 3.89 -11.66 23.43
N ARG A 220 3.76 -10.37 23.75
CA ARG A 220 3.36 -9.91 25.10
C ARG A 220 1.85 -9.84 25.30
N THR A 221 1.05 -9.89 24.24
CA THR A 221 -0.41 -9.93 24.37
C THR A 221 -0.87 -11.24 24.99
N THR A 222 -1.99 -11.19 25.73
CA THR A 222 -2.67 -12.38 26.30
C THR A 222 -3.90 -12.78 25.49
N SER A 223 -4.14 -12.10 24.36
CA SER A 223 -5.29 -12.31 23.50
C SER A 223 -5.09 -13.51 22.55
N SER A 224 -6.14 -13.89 21.81
CA SER A 224 -6.13 -15.02 20.87
C SER A 224 -5.13 -14.88 19.71
N TYR A 225 -4.60 -13.67 19.47
CA TYR A 225 -3.57 -13.38 18.48
C TYR A 225 -2.14 -13.35 19.03
N GLN A 226 -1.93 -13.91 20.23
CA GLN A 226 -0.60 -14.04 20.82
C GLN A 226 0.32 -14.88 19.92
N LEU A 227 1.52 -14.36 19.65
CA LEU A 227 2.57 -15.07 18.95
C LEU A 227 3.44 -15.86 19.92
N ASN A 228 3.59 -17.15 19.65
CA ASN A 228 4.50 -18.04 20.40
C ASN A 228 5.45 -18.71 19.41
N PHE A 229 6.75 -18.45 19.53
CA PHE A 229 7.77 -18.98 18.62
C PHE A 229 7.75 -20.53 18.54
N SER A 230 7.43 -21.23 19.64
CA SER A 230 7.35 -22.68 19.65
C SER A 230 6.20 -23.26 18.81
N LYS A 231 5.22 -22.42 18.46
CA LYS A 231 4.06 -22.81 17.65
C LYS A 231 4.17 -22.36 16.19
N LEU A 232 5.28 -21.72 15.82
CA LEU A 232 5.50 -21.27 14.44
C LEU A 232 5.52 -22.48 13.50
N ARG A 233 4.52 -22.54 12.62
CA ARG A 233 4.40 -23.56 11.58
C ARG A 233 3.53 -23.05 10.45
N ILE A 234 3.80 -23.52 9.24
CA ILE A 234 2.99 -23.21 8.07
C ILE A 234 1.96 -24.33 7.90
N LYS A 235 0.69 -23.98 8.12
CA LYS A 235 -0.43 -24.90 7.85
C LYS A 235 -1.09 -24.49 6.54
N LYS A 236 -1.15 -25.42 5.58
CA LYS A 236 -1.74 -25.21 4.27
C LYS A 236 -3.19 -24.71 4.35
N GLU A 237 -3.93 -25.19 5.33
CA GLU A 237 -5.33 -24.88 5.61
C GLU A 237 -5.57 -23.38 5.87
N TYR A 238 -4.60 -22.68 6.49
CA TYR A 238 -4.65 -21.25 6.78
C TYR A 238 -3.86 -20.44 5.75
N LEU A 239 -2.75 -20.99 5.21
CA LEU A 239 -1.97 -20.30 4.19
C LEU A 239 -2.75 -20.14 2.89
N GLN A 240 -3.48 -21.19 2.46
CA GLN A 240 -4.22 -21.14 1.20
C GLN A 240 -5.25 -19.99 1.16
N PRO A 241 -6.12 -19.77 2.17
CA PRO A 241 -7.02 -18.62 2.20
C PRO A 241 -6.27 -17.28 2.24
N ILE A 242 -5.17 -17.18 2.99
CA ILE A 242 -4.33 -15.97 3.00
C ILE A 242 -3.84 -15.64 1.58
N CYS A 243 -3.32 -16.64 0.87
CA CYS A 243 -2.83 -16.46 -0.50
C CYS A 243 -3.96 -16.19 -1.50
N GLN A 244 -5.13 -16.82 -1.35
CA GLN A 244 -6.28 -16.59 -2.22
C GLN A 244 -6.79 -15.14 -2.18
N VAL A 245 -6.69 -14.48 -1.04
CA VAL A 245 -7.03 -13.06 -0.91
C VAL A 245 -5.83 -12.18 -1.27
N GLY A 246 -4.65 -12.52 -0.79
CA GLY A 246 -3.49 -11.66 -0.83
C GLY A 246 -2.75 -11.62 -2.17
N ILE A 247 -2.57 -12.76 -2.84
CA ILE A 247 -1.87 -12.81 -4.13
C ILE A 247 -2.58 -11.96 -5.19
N PRO A 248 -3.92 -12.08 -5.39
CA PRO A 248 -4.61 -11.19 -6.31
C PRO A 248 -4.47 -9.71 -5.95
N ALA A 249 -4.50 -9.37 -4.65
CA ALA A 249 -4.31 -7.99 -4.20
C ALA A 249 -2.90 -7.45 -4.53
N GLY A 250 -1.86 -8.27 -4.33
CA GLY A 250 -0.49 -7.93 -4.68
C GLY A 250 -0.30 -7.76 -6.19
N ILE A 251 -0.80 -8.70 -6.99
CA ILE A 251 -0.76 -8.63 -8.46
C ILE A 251 -1.47 -7.37 -8.96
N GLN A 252 -2.65 -7.03 -8.41
CA GLN A 252 -3.36 -5.82 -8.77
C GLN A 252 -2.48 -4.57 -8.56
N SER A 253 -1.84 -4.46 -7.40
CA SER A 253 -0.96 -3.32 -7.08
C SER A 253 0.24 -3.24 -8.02
N MET A 254 0.87 -4.38 -8.34
CA MET A 254 2.00 -4.45 -9.27
C MET A 254 1.60 -3.98 -10.68
N VAL A 255 0.49 -4.49 -11.21
CA VAL A 255 0.03 -4.19 -12.58
C VAL A 255 -0.43 -2.73 -12.71
N ILE A 256 -1.08 -2.17 -11.66
CA ILE A 256 -1.44 -0.75 -11.64
C ILE A 256 -0.19 0.15 -11.65
N ASN A 257 0.85 -0.19 -10.88
CA ASN A 257 2.11 0.56 -10.88
C ASN A 257 2.80 0.50 -12.25
N LEU A 258 2.78 -0.66 -12.93
CA LEU A 258 3.27 -0.78 -14.30
C LEU A 258 2.49 0.11 -15.27
N SER A 259 1.18 0.20 -15.12
CA SER A 259 0.33 1.11 -15.90
C SER A 259 0.68 2.59 -15.68
N ASN A 260 1.01 2.98 -14.45
CA ASN A 260 1.49 4.33 -14.16
C ASN A 260 2.84 4.62 -14.86
N ALA A 261 3.73 3.63 -14.96
CA ALA A 261 4.99 3.76 -15.70
C ALA A 261 4.78 3.95 -17.21
N LEU A 262 3.75 3.33 -17.81
CA LEU A 262 3.38 3.57 -19.21
C LEU A 262 2.95 5.02 -19.45
N LEU A 263 2.14 5.58 -18.55
CA LEU A 263 1.74 7.00 -18.63
C LEU A 263 2.94 7.92 -18.45
N GLN A 264 3.85 7.62 -17.51
CA GLN A 264 5.10 8.35 -17.33
C GLN A 264 5.93 8.38 -18.60
N SER A 265 6.05 7.25 -19.31
CA SER A 265 6.77 7.18 -20.60
C SER A 265 6.15 8.12 -21.65
N SER A 266 4.81 8.22 -21.68
CA SER A 266 4.11 9.15 -22.58
C SER A 266 4.35 10.61 -22.18
N VAL A 267 4.36 10.93 -20.88
CA VAL A 267 4.69 12.28 -20.37
C VAL A 267 6.11 12.67 -20.75
N ASN A 268 7.08 11.75 -20.69
CA ASN A 268 8.47 12.00 -21.02
C ASN A 268 8.64 12.45 -22.49
N SER A 269 7.72 12.08 -23.39
CA SER A 269 7.75 12.51 -24.79
C SER A 269 7.45 14.02 -25.02
N PHE A 270 7.00 14.74 -23.99
CA PHE A 270 6.73 16.18 -24.03
C PHE A 270 7.91 17.06 -23.59
N GLY A 271 9.02 16.43 -23.18
CA GLY A 271 10.24 17.14 -22.79
C GLY A 271 10.46 17.24 -21.28
N SER A 272 11.65 17.75 -20.91
CA SER A 272 12.14 17.74 -19.53
C SER A 272 11.30 18.58 -18.55
N THR A 273 10.81 19.74 -18.99
CA THR A 273 9.97 20.63 -18.18
C THR A 273 8.66 19.92 -17.77
N THR A 274 8.00 19.26 -18.72
CA THR A 274 6.77 18.49 -18.44
C THR A 274 7.05 17.31 -17.54
N MET A 275 8.16 16.61 -17.77
CA MET A 275 8.58 15.48 -16.93
C MET A 275 8.85 15.92 -15.48
N ALA A 276 9.50 17.08 -15.28
CA ALA A 276 9.74 17.62 -13.95
C ALA A 276 8.44 18.01 -13.24
N GLY A 277 7.52 18.71 -13.94
CA GLY A 277 6.20 19.07 -13.41
C GLY A 277 5.37 17.85 -13.03
N TYR A 278 5.34 16.83 -13.88
CA TYR A 278 4.63 15.58 -13.59
C TYR A 278 5.24 14.83 -12.40
N THR A 279 6.57 14.76 -12.30
CA THR A 279 7.24 14.08 -11.20
C THR A 279 6.91 14.74 -9.86
N ALA A 280 6.95 16.07 -9.79
CA ALA A 280 6.54 16.80 -8.59
C ALA A 280 5.06 16.58 -8.26
N ALA A 281 4.17 16.66 -9.25
CA ALA A 281 2.75 16.40 -9.08
C ALA A 281 2.47 14.96 -8.61
N ASN A 282 3.18 13.97 -9.13
CA ASN A 282 3.02 12.57 -8.76
C ASN A 282 3.41 12.29 -7.30
N ASN A 283 4.41 12.98 -6.77
CA ASN A 283 4.74 12.91 -5.34
C ASN A 283 3.56 13.40 -4.48
N ILE A 284 2.88 14.48 -4.89
CA ILE A 284 1.70 15.01 -4.17
C ILE A 284 0.52 14.04 -4.28
N PHE A 285 0.32 13.41 -5.44
CA PHE A 285 -0.68 12.35 -5.61
C PHE A 285 -0.42 11.15 -4.68
N GLY A 286 0.83 10.88 -4.35
CA GLY A 286 1.19 9.87 -3.34
C GLY A 286 0.53 10.13 -1.99
N PHE A 287 0.54 11.37 -1.50
CA PHE A 287 -0.12 11.75 -0.23
C PHE A 287 -1.64 11.63 -0.31
N LEU A 288 -2.25 12.01 -1.45
CA LEU A 288 -3.68 11.82 -1.67
C LEU A 288 -4.04 10.34 -1.67
N TYR A 289 -3.27 9.52 -2.41
CA TYR A 289 -3.50 8.09 -2.54
C TYR A 289 -3.43 7.36 -1.20
N VAL A 290 -2.40 7.62 -0.40
CA VAL A 290 -2.23 7.00 0.93
C VAL A 290 -3.41 7.31 1.84
N SER A 291 -3.94 8.53 1.78
CA SER A 291 -5.09 8.96 2.59
C SER A 291 -6.35 8.18 2.22
N VAL A 292 -6.62 8.02 0.93
CA VAL A 292 -7.78 7.28 0.43
C VAL A 292 -7.61 5.76 0.66
N ASN A 293 -6.41 5.24 0.45
CA ASN A 293 -6.09 3.82 0.69
C ASN A 293 -6.28 3.41 2.16
N ALA A 294 -6.06 4.33 3.12
CA ALA A 294 -6.33 4.07 4.53
C ALA A 294 -7.82 3.77 4.78
N VAL A 295 -8.75 4.47 4.10
CA VAL A 295 -10.19 4.19 4.17
C VAL A 295 -10.52 2.85 3.54
N THR A 296 -9.86 2.50 2.44
CA THR A 296 -10.02 1.18 1.78
C THR A 296 -9.59 0.05 2.72
N GLN A 297 -8.46 0.19 3.42
CA GLN A 297 -8.01 -0.79 4.41
C GLN A 297 -8.95 -0.87 5.61
N ALA A 298 -9.53 0.26 6.05
CA ALA A 298 -10.56 0.27 7.08
C ALA A 298 -11.80 -0.48 6.61
N CYS A 299 -12.32 -0.18 5.42
CA CYS A 299 -13.46 -0.87 4.81
C CYS A 299 -13.24 -2.39 4.77
N MET A 300 -12.07 -2.83 4.32
CA MET A 300 -11.70 -4.24 4.25
C MET A 300 -11.74 -4.92 5.62
N SER A 301 -11.10 -4.32 6.63
CA SER A 301 -11.02 -4.90 7.99
C SER A 301 -12.39 -4.94 8.67
N PHE A 302 -13.16 -3.83 8.60
CA PHE A 302 -14.53 -3.76 9.14
C PHE A 302 -15.47 -4.73 8.45
N THR A 303 -15.41 -4.84 7.12
CA THR A 303 -16.20 -5.79 6.35
C THR A 303 -15.86 -7.22 6.74
N SER A 304 -14.57 -7.55 6.87
CA SER A 304 -14.14 -8.91 7.22
C SER A 304 -14.60 -9.34 8.62
N GLN A 305 -14.51 -8.45 9.62
CA GLN A 305 -15.04 -8.76 10.96
C GLN A 305 -16.55 -8.98 10.94
N ASN A 306 -17.30 -8.10 10.25
CA ASN A 306 -18.75 -8.23 10.18
C ASN A 306 -19.20 -9.41 9.30
N TYR A 307 -18.41 -9.78 8.29
CA TYR A 307 -18.63 -11.01 7.52
C TYR A 307 -18.47 -12.26 8.37
N GLY A 308 -17.45 -12.30 9.26
CA GLY A 308 -17.28 -13.39 10.23
C GLY A 308 -18.48 -13.59 11.18
N LEU A 309 -19.22 -12.53 11.48
CA LEU A 309 -20.43 -12.53 12.31
C LEU A 309 -21.72 -12.60 11.51
N GLN A 310 -21.67 -12.72 10.18
CA GLN A 310 -22.84 -12.71 9.28
C GLN A 310 -23.72 -11.44 9.42
N LYS A 311 -23.12 -10.30 9.81
CA LYS A 311 -23.81 -9.00 9.95
C LYS A 311 -23.94 -8.27 8.59
N LEU A 312 -24.58 -8.87 7.61
CA LEU A 312 -24.61 -8.41 6.21
C LEU A 312 -25.16 -6.98 6.06
N LYS A 313 -26.25 -6.63 6.77
CA LYS A 313 -26.81 -5.27 6.73
C LYS A 313 -25.82 -4.21 7.25
N ARG A 314 -24.95 -4.59 8.21
CA ARG A 314 -23.94 -3.69 8.73
C ARG A 314 -22.80 -3.48 7.73
N MET A 315 -22.44 -4.52 6.97
CA MET A 315 -21.46 -4.42 5.89
C MET A 315 -21.88 -3.41 4.81
N ASP A 316 -23.17 -3.38 4.44
CA ASP A 316 -23.70 -2.37 3.50
C ASP A 316 -23.55 -0.94 4.04
N LYS A 317 -23.82 -0.73 5.34
CA LYS A 317 -23.63 0.56 6.00
C LYS A 317 -22.14 0.94 6.06
N ILE A 318 -21.26 0.00 6.36
CA ILE A 318 -19.81 0.22 6.38
C ILE A 318 -19.34 0.72 5.00
N LEU A 319 -19.77 0.06 3.92
CA LEU A 319 -19.41 0.48 2.57
C LEU A 319 -19.94 1.90 2.26
N ALA A 320 -21.20 2.20 2.61
CA ALA A 320 -21.78 3.52 2.38
C ALA A 320 -21.04 4.63 3.16
N GLU A 321 -20.71 4.39 4.43
CA GLU A 321 -19.96 5.35 5.25
C GLU A 321 -18.51 5.50 4.79
N CYS A 322 -17.87 4.42 4.32
CA CYS A 322 -16.55 4.49 3.71
C CYS A 322 -16.58 5.25 2.38
N LEU A 323 -17.61 5.08 1.54
CA LEU A 323 -17.80 5.89 0.32
C LEU A 323 -17.90 7.37 0.64
N MET A 324 -18.74 7.73 1.62
CA MET A 324 -18.90 9.12 2.06
C MET A 324 -17.56 9.68 2.59
N LEU A 325 -16.88 8.94 3.45
CA LEU A 325 -15.58 9.37 4.02
C LEU A 325 -14.51 9.53 2.93
N THR A 326 -14.46 8.62 1.96
CA THR A 326 -13.55 8.69 0.81
C THR A 326 -13.79 9.95 -0.01
N VAL A 327 -15.05 10.28 -0.32
CA VAL A 327 -15.40 11.51 -1.05
C VAL A 327 -15.01 12.75 -0.26
N ILE A 328 -15.33 12.80 1.04
CA ILE A 328 -14.99 13.93 1.91
C ILE A 328 -13.48 14.15 1.95
N ILE A 329 -12.69 13.11 2.23
CA ILE A 329 -11.22 13.21 2.30
C ILE A 329 -10.65 13.62 0.93
N SER A 330 -11.12 13.02 -0.16
CA SER A 330 -10.65 13.37 -1.50
C SER A 330 -10.97 14.80 -1.89
N MET A 331 -12.17 15.29 -1.55
CA MET A 331 -12.57 16.68 -1.82
C MET A 331 -11.80 17.69 -0.95
N LEU A 332 -11.55 17.37 0.32
CA LEU A 332 -10.76 18.24 1.19
C LEU A 332 -9.30 18.32 0.76
N LEU A 333 -8.65 17.17 0.56
CA LEU A 333 -7.23 17.13 0.19
C LEU A 333 -7.03 17.51 -1.28
N GLY A 334 -7.82 16.96 -2.20
CA GLY A 334 -7.75 17.27 -3.63
C GLY A 334 -8.15 18.71 -3.92
N GLY A 335 -9.18 19.24 -3.25
CA GLY A 335 -9.56 20.64 -3.31
C GLY A 335 -8.48 21.58 -2.77
N GLY A 336 -7.83 21.19 -1.66
CA GLY A 336 -6.67 21.89 -1.12
C GLY A 336 -5.51 21.96 -2.12
N VAL A 337 -5.17 20.83 -2.75
CA VAL A 337 -4.13 20.78 -3.80
C VAL A 337 -4.54 21.59 -5.03
N TYR A 338 -5.81 21.59 -5.41
CA TYR A 338 -6.30 22.41 -6.52
C TYR A 338 -6.19 23.92 -6.23
N LEU A 339 -6.58 24.37 -5.03
CA LEU A 339 -6.59 25.79 -4.64
C LEU A 339 -5.17 26.32 -4.36
N PHE A 340 -4.32 25.53 -3.73
CA PHE A 340 -2.96 25.92 -3.33
C PHE A 340 -1.88 25.24 -4.17
N GLY A 341 -2.23 24.82 -5.41
CA GLY A 341 -1.34 24.03 -6.27
C GLY A 341 -0.05 24.74 -6.64
N ALA A 342 -0.10 26.06 -6.88
CA ALA A 342 1.08 26.85 -7.21
C ALA A 342 2.06 26.93 -6.02
N GLU A 343 1.55 27.20 -4.82
CA GLU A 343 2.33 27.28 -3.58
C GLU A 343 2.95 25.92 -3.23
N ILE A 344 2.19 24.84 -3.41
CA ILE A 344 2.67 23.48 -3.19
C ILE A 344 3.77 23.13 -4.18
N MET A 345 3.63 23.48 -5.46
CA MET A 345 4.66 23.25 -6.48
C MET A 345 5.92 24.07 -6.21
N GLN A 346 5.83 25.28 -5.64
CA GLN A 346 6.97 26.11 -5.26
C GLN A 346 7.86 25.46 -4.19
N LEU A 347 7.34 24.50 -3.42
CA LEU A 347 8.17 23.70 -2.49
C LEU A 347 9.13 22.76 -3.23
N TYR A 348 8.82 22.40 -4.48
CA TYR A 348 9.64 21.49 -5.29
C TYR A 348 10.56 22.20 -6.26
N THR A 349 10.12 23.33 -6.84
CA THR A 349 10.86 24.07 -7.86
C THR A 349 10.54 25.55 -7.87
N LYS A 350 11.47 26.36 -8.35
CA LYS A 350 11.27 27.80 -8.58
C LYS A 350 11.03 28.13 -10.05
N GLU A 351 11.08 27.14 -10.95
CA GLU A 351 10.90 27.34 -12.38
C GLU A 351 9.44 27.55 -12.75
N PRO A 352 9.03 28.73 -13.27
CA PRO A 352 7.62 29.07 -13.51
C PRO A 352 6.92 28.11 -14.47
N GLU A 353 7.62 27.62 -15.51
CA GLU A 353 7.05 26.68 -16.49
C GLU A 353 6.76 25.31 -15.89
N VAL A 354 7.65 24.81 -15.01
CA VAL A 354 7.45 23.54 -14.29
C VAL A 354 6.28 23.66 -13.32
N ILE A 355 6.18 24.80 -12.59
CA ILE A 355 5.06 25.08 -11.69
C ILE A 355 3.75 25.08 -12.46
N ARG A 356 3.68 25.82 -13.59
CA ARG A 356 2.49 25.89 -14.44
C ARG A 356 2.07 24.50 -14.92
N CYS A 357 3.01 23.70 -15.40
CA CYS A 357 2.74 22.33 -15.84
C CYS A 357 2.15 21.47 -14.71
N GLY A 358 2.71 21.56 -13.50
CA GLY A 358 2.19 20.83 -12.32
C GLY A 358 0.78 21.28 -11.93
N VAL A 359 0.49 22.58 -11.95
CA VAL A 359 -0.84 23.13 -11.67
C VAL A 359 -1.86 22.67 -12.71
N ASP A 360 -1.49 22.67 -14.00
CA ASP A 360 -2.35 22.16 -15.07
C ASP A 360 -2.69 20.67 -14.84
N ILE A 361 -1.72 19.85 -14.42
CA ILE A 361 -1.95 18.45 -14.09
C ILE A 361 -2.94 18.30 -12.91
N PHE A 362 -2.81 19.13 -11.87
CA PHE A 362 -3.74 19.12 -10.74
C PHE A 362 -5.17 19.43 -11.18
N ALA A 363 -5.36 20.38 -12.09
CA ALA A 363 -6.69 20.75 -12.58
C ALA A 363 -7.47 19.56 -13.19
N TYR A 364 -6.79 18.64 -13.87
CA TYR A 364 -7.42 17.47 -14.48
C TYR A 364 -7.58 16.28 -13.55
N THR A 365 -6.76 16.16 -12.50
CA THR A 365 -6.69 14.93 -11.70
C THR A 365 -7.23 15.10 -10.29
N THR A 366 -6.95 16.22 -9.59
CA THR A 366 -7.29 16.34 -8.16
C THR A 366 -8.77 16.46 -7.91
N VAL A 367 -9.50 17.19 -8.76
CA VAL A 367 -10.96 17.35 -8.66
C VAL A 367 -11.69 16.01 -8.82
N THR A 368 -11.15 15.13 -9.65
CA THR A 368 -11.71 13.79 -9.93
C THR A 368 -11.11 12.69 -9.07
N TYR A 369 -10.23 13.02 -8.12
CA TYR A 369 -9.47 12.03 -7.35
C TYR A 369 -10.35 11.13 -6.46
N PHE A 370 -11.56 11.62 -6.08
CA PHE A 370 -12.55 10.80 -5.37
C PHE A 370 -12.94 9.54 -6.17
N LEU A 371 -12.88 9.57 -7.51
CA LEU A 371 -13.12 8.39 -8.35
C LEU A 371 -12.04 7.32 -8.11
N CYS A 372 -10.78 7.71 -7.96
CA CYS A 372 -9.70 6.78 -7.61
C CYS A 372 -10.01 6.04 -6.31
N GLY A 373 -10.46 6.77 -5.29
CA GLY A 373 -10.83 6.18 -4.02
C GLY A 373 -12.03 5.26 -4.08
N ILE A 374 -13.08 5.65 -4.78
CA ILE A 374 -14.26 4.81 -4.97
C ILE A 374 -13.88 3.53 -5.72
N MET A 375 -13.02 3.64 -6.75
CA MET A 375 -12.52 2.49 -7.52
C MET A 375 -11.84 1.45 -6.63
N ASP A 376 -11.03 1.88 -5.65
CA ASP A 376 -10.30 0.96 -4.76
C ASP A 376 -11.15 0.43 -3.61
N LEU A 377 -12.22 1.14 -3.24
CA LEU A 377 -13.06 0.78 -2.09
C LEU A 377 -13.87 -0.49 -2.32
N PHE A 378 -14.44 -0.69 -3.52
CA PHE A 378 -15.19 -1.90 -3.85
C PHE A 378 -14.33 -3.17 -3.79
N PRO A 379 -13.14 -3.22 -4.41
CA PRO A 379 -12.21 -4.33 -4.20
C PRO A 379 -11.85 -4.55 -2.72
N GLY A 380 -11.69 -3.49 -1.94
CA GLY A 380 -11.47 -3.56 -0.49
C GLY A 380 -12.59 -4.29 0.24
N ALA A 381 -13.84 -3.90 -0.01
CA ALA A 381 -15.02 -4.56 0.56
C ALA A 381 -15.14 -6.03 0.10
N LEU A 382 -14.90 -6.31 -1.19
CA LEU A 382 -14.94 -7.67 -1.74
C LEU A 382 -13.85 -8.56 -1.16
N ARG A 383 -12.64 -8.04 -0.93
CA ARG A 383 -11.57 -8.75 -0.22
C ARG A 383 -11.97 -9.09 1.21
N GLY A 384 -12.65 -8.17 1.91
CA GLY A 384 -13.21 -8.43 3.23
C GLY A 384 -14.20 -9.60 3.26
N MET A 385 -14.81 -9.94 2.11
CA MET A 385 -15.69 -11.10 1.91
C MET A 385 -15.00 -12.30 1.25
N ASP A 386 -13.66 -12.38 1.26
CA ASP A 386 -12.81 -13.41 0.59
C ASP A 386 -12.94 -13.47 -0.94
N ARG A 387 -13.41 -12.42 -1.57
CA ARG A 387 -13.55 -12.36 -3.02
C ARG A 387 -12.53 -11.38 -3.61
N SER A 388 -11.30 -11.85 -3.86
CA SER A 388 -10.19 -11.01 -4.30
C SER A 388 -9.87 -11.14 -5.80
N THR A 389 -10.04 -12.33 -6.38
CA THR A 389 -9.61 -12.62 -7.76
C THR A 389 -10.42 -11.86 -8.81
N VAL A 390 -11.76 -11.88 -8.72
CA VAL A 390 -12.62 -11.19 -9.70
C VAL A 390 -12.42 -9.68 -9.65
N PRO A 391 -12.45 -9.02 -8.47
CA PRO A 391 -12.14 -7.59 -8.38
C PRO A 391 -10.76 -7.22 -8.94
N MET A 392 -9.74 -8.05 -8.73
CA MET A 392 -8.41 -7.84 -9.31
C MET A 392 -8.46 -7.84 -10.83
N ILE A 393 -9.08 -8.86 -11.45
CA ILE A 393 -9.22 -8.96 -12.92
C ILE A 393 -9.94 -7.73 -13.48
N LEU A 394 -11.05 -7.32 -12.85
CA LEU A 394 -11.82 -6.15 -13.27
C LEU A 394 -11.04 -4.84 -13.11
N SER A 395 -10.26 -4.67 -12.04
CA SER A 395 -9.37 -3.52 -11.88
C SER A 395 -8.27 -3.49 -12.94
N VAL A 396 -7.67 -4.64 -13.26
CA VAL A 396 -6.64 -4.73 -14.30
C VAL A 396 -7.24 -4.39 -15.67
N ILE A 397 -8.36 -4.98 -16.05
CA ILE A 397 -9.02 -4.70 -17.33
C ILE A 397 -9.48 -3.23 -17.39
N GLY A 398 -10.18 -2.77 -16.37
CA GLY A 398 -10.76 -1.42 -16.32
C GLY A 398 -9.70 -0.33 -16.26
N THR A 399 -8.69 -0.45 -15.41
CA THR A 399 -7.67 0.59 -15.26
C THR A 399 -6.57 0.44 -16.31
N VAL A 400 -5.91 -0.73 -16.36
CA VAL A 400 -4.75 -0.92 -17.22
C VAL A 400 -5.16 -1.10 -18.66
N GLY A 401 -6.19 -1.89 -18.94
CA GLY A 401 -6.73 -2.08 -20.29
C GLY A 401 -7.17 -0.76 -20.92
N THR A 402 -7.93 0.06 -20.19
CA THR A 402 -8.33 1.41 -20.67
C THR A 402 -7.12 2.28 -20.97
N ARG A 403 -6.11 2.30 -20.10
CA ARG A 403 -4.90 3.13 -20.31
C ARG A 403 -4.05 2.66 -21.47
N ILE A 404 -3.95 1.35 -21.70
CA ILE A 404 -3.26 0.79 -22.88
C ILE A 404 -3.99 1.24 -24.16
N VAL A 405 -5.31 1.08 -24.23
CA VAL A 405 -6.10 1.54 -25.39
C VAL A 405 -5.96 3.06 -25.55
N TRP A 406 -5.95 3.81 -24.45
CA TRP A 406 -5.80 5.28 -24.50
C TRP A 406 -4.44 5.69 -25.05
N VAL A 407 -3.36 5.14 -24.50
CA VAL A 407 -1.97 5.53 -24.86
C VAL A 407 -1.60 5.08 -26.27
N PHE A 408 -1.97 3.87 -26.68
CA PHE A 408 -1.57 3.33 -27.98
C PHE A 408 -2.62 3.54 -29.08
N GLY A 409 -3.90 3.66 -28.73
CA GLY A 409 -4.99 3.83 -29.70
C GLY A 409 -5.40 5.29 -29.92
N LEU A 410 -5.66 6.03 -28.85
CA LEU A 410 -6.25 7.36 -28.94
C LEU A 410 -5.23 8.49 -28.89
N PHE A 411 -4.25 8.41 -27.97
CA PHE A 411 -3.25 9.45 -27.73
C PHE A 411 -2.40 9.80 -28.97
N PRO A 412 -2.03 8.88 -29.87
CA PRO A 412 -1.30 9.24 -31.09
C PRO A 412 -2.05 10.21 -32.01
N HIS A 413 -3.40 10.19 -31.96
CA HIS A 413 -4.27 11.05 -32.77
C HIS A 413 -4.54 12.43 -32.10
N TYR A 414 -4.49 12.47 -30.76
CA TYR A 414 -4.79 13.68 -29.95
C TYR A 414 -3.64 13.96 -28.98
N ARG A 415 -2.46 14.30 -29.52
CA ARG A 415 -1.22 14.43 -28.76
C ARG A 415 -1.19 15.71 -27.91
N SER A 416 -1.90 15.73 -26.80
CA SER A 416 -1.90 16.83 -25.84
C SER A 416 -1.87 16.33 -24.39
N LEU A 417 -1.26 17.11 -23.48
CA LEU A 417 -1.17 16.78 -22.06
C LEU A 417 -2.55 16.63 -21.38
N PRO A 418 -3.51 17.57 -21.59
CA PRO A 418 -4.84 17.42 -21.04
C PRO A 418 -5.50 16.10 -21.46
N PHE A 419 -5.40 15.72 -22.73
CA PHE A 419 -5.96 14.47 -23.23
C PHE A 419 -5.30 13.24 -22.59
N LEU A 420 -4.00 13.28 -22.33
CA LEU A 420 -3.29 12.21 -21.65
C LEU A 420 -3.79 12.06 -20.19
N PHE A 421 -3.96 13.19 -19.45
CA PHE A 421 -4.38 13.15 -18.05
C PHE A 421 -5.86 12.79 -17.85
N ILE A 422 -6.74 13.06 -18.83
CA ILE A 422 -8.14 12.58 -18.81
C ILE A 422 -8.22 11.04 -18.80
N SER A 423 -7.16 10.34 -19.23
CA SER A 423 -7.10 8.87 -19.11
C SER A 423 -7.23 8.37 -17.66
N TYR A 424 -6.83 9.17 -16.65
CA TYR A 424 -6.98 8.81 -15.24
C TYR A 424 -8.45 8.73 -14.84
N PRO A 425 -9.25 9.81 -14.88
CA PRO A 425 -10.65 9.75 -14.49
C PRO A 425 -11.48 8.82 -15.39
N ALA A 426 -11.17 8.72 -16.69
CA ALA A 426 -11.84 7.80 -17.60
C ALA A 426 -11.63 6.34 -17.18
N SER A 427 -10.38 5.94 -16.89
CA SER A 427 -10.07 4.58 -16.43
C SER A 427 -10.70 4.28 -15.07
N TRP A 428 -10.71 5.25 -14.14
CA TRP A 428 -11.35 5.10 -12.84
C TRP A 428 -12.87 4.91 -12.97
N ALA A 429 -13.54 5.73 -13.79
CA ALA A 429 -14.99 5.64 -14.00
C ALA A 429 -15.40 4.30 -14.61
N ILE A 430 -14.70 3.82 -15.65
CA ILE A 430 -14.94 2.51 -16.26
C ILE A 430 -14.78 1.40 -15.23
N THR A 431 -13.69 1.45 -14.45
CA THR A 431 -13.40 0.44 -13.41
C THR A 431 -14.48 0.44 -12.33
N ILE A 432 -14.97 1.62 -11.90
CA ILE A 432 -16.04 1.75 -10.91
C ILE A 432 -17.31 1.03 -11.39
N VAL A 433 -17.72 1.27 -12.63
CA VAL A 433 -18.94 0.62 -13.18
C VAL A 433 -18.79 -0.91 -13.12
N MET A 434 -17.64 -1.44 -13.52
CA MET A 434 -17.37 -2.89 -13.47
C MET A 434 -17.34 -3.41 -12.01
N GLN A 435 -16.75 -2.67 -11.09
CA GLN A 435 -16.65 -3.06 -9.68
C GLN A 435 -18.00 -3.00 -8.95
N VAL A 436 -18.82 -1.99 -9.22
CA VAL A 436 -20.18 -1.88 -8.67
C VAL A 436 -21.04 -3.06 -9.14
N ALA A 437 -20.99 -3.39 -10.43
CA ALA A 437 -21.69 -4.56 -10.96
C ALA A 437 -21.22 -5.85 -10.27
N CYS A 438 -19.90 -6.04 -10.15
CA CYS A 438 -19.33 -7.20 -9.45
C CYS A 438 -19.81 -7.27 -7.98
N PHE A 439 -19.75 -6.15 -7.27
CA PHE A 439 -20.19 -6.06 -5.87
C PHE A 439 -21.66 -6.45 -5.72
N TYR A 440 -22.53 -5.94 -6.60
CA TYR A 440 -23.96 -6.27 -6.59
C TYR A 440 -24.19 -7.78 -6.73
N PHE A 441 -23.52 -8.44 -7.69
CA PHE A 441 -23.69 -9.88 -7.91
C PHE A 441 -23.13 -10.71 -6.74
N VAL A 442 -21.95 -10.36 -6.24
CA VAL A 442 -21.32 -11.05 -5.10
C VAL A 442 -22.17 -10.89 -3.84
N ARG A 443 -22.63 -9.67 -3.55
CA ARG A 443 -23.51 -9.39 -2.41
C ARG A 443 -24.78 -10.23 -2.46
N LYS A 444 -25.46 -10.28 -3.62
CA LYS A 444 -26.67 -11.10 -3.81
C LYS A 444 -26.41 -12.59 -3.55
N LYS A 445 -25.25 -13.08 -3.97
CA LYS A 445 -24.84 -14.47 -3.72
C LYS A 445 -24.60 -14.71 -2.23
N VAL A 446 -23.86 -13.85 -1.56
CA VAL A 446 -23.58 -13.94 -0.11
C VAL A 446 -24.86 -13.90 0.73
N HIS A 447 -25.83 -13.04 0.37
CA HIS A 447 -27.14 -13.02 1.06
C HIS A 447 -27.88 -14.35 0.91
N ARG A 448 -27.92 -14.94 -0.29
CA ARG A 448 -28.56 -16.25 -0.51
C ARG A 448 -27.89 -17.37 0.28
N GLU A 449 -26.55 -17.39 0.30
CA GLU A 449 -25.77 -18.39 1.05
C GLU A 449 -26.08 -18.28 2.56
N SER A 450 -26.19 -17.06 3.09
CA SER A 450 -26.54 -16.81 4.49
C SER A 450 -27.97 -17.24 4.84
N GLU A 451 -28.95 -16.96 3.97
CA GLU A 451 -30.35 -17.37 4.17
C GLU A 451 -30.50 -18.91 4.16
N MET A 452 -29.80 -19.60 3.27
CA MET A 452 -29.80 -21.07 3.23
C MET A 452 -29.17 -21.68 4.48
N CYS A 453 -28.10 -21.11 5.01
CA CYS A 453 -27.51 -21.55 6.28
C CYS A 453 -28.44 -21.36 7.49
N LEU A 454 -29.26 -20.29 7.50
CA LEU A 454 -30.23 -20.02 8.56
C LEU A 454 -31.46 -20.96 8.49
N GLN A 455 -31.79 -21.50 7.32
CA GLN A 455 -32.90 -22.44 7.12
C GLN A 455 -32.49 -23.90 7.39
N SER A 456 -31.18 -24.19 7.40
CA SER A 456 -30.63 -25.54 7.65
C SER A 456 -30.27 -25.81 9.11
N ASN A 457 -30.30 -24.79 9.97
CA ASN A 457 -30.14 -24.87 11.44
C ASN A 457 -31.49 -24.66 12.14
#